data_b815a663da167b40cbac299bc07043c0
#
_entry.id   b815a663da167b40cbac299bc07043c0
#
_cell.length_a   1.000
_cell.length_b   1.000
_cell.length_c   1.000
_cell.angle_alpha   90.00
_cell.angle_beta   90.00
_cell.angle_gamma   90.00
#
_symmetry.space_group_name_H-M   'P 1'
#
loop_
_entity.id
_entity.type
_entity.pdbx_description
1 polymer ?
#
loop_
_entity_poly.entity_id
_entity_poly.type
_entity_poly.pdbx_seq_one_letter_code
_entity_poly.pdbx_strand_id
1 'polypeptide(L)'
;TQLYAAALARSVQYKTYSAYFMLGVRYEDHRVQDVANLLENRKAGYYLYTNQSVRLPADFKLEAIAQYTSPRVDGIYLDNPVSFVNLGLSRSFWDNKLLLRFWANDIFDRYKFRGTSQFNGSDFRYLSEGDWHFYKVTFNWNFGRLNASKLQNKKVSNTELNRINRQ
;
A
#
# COMPACT_ATOMS: atom_id res chain seq x y z
N THR A 1 -9.95 13.25 -21.86
CA THR A 1 -9.69 12.07 -21.01
C THR A 1 -10.94 11.71 -20.26
N GLN A 2 -11.33 10.44 -20.27
CA GLN A 2 -12.38 9.87 -19.46
C GLN A 2 -11.84 8.66 -18.69
N LEU A 3 -12.12 8.59 -17.40
CA LEU A 3 -11.73 7.50 -16.52
C LEU A 3 -12.96 6.97 -15.80
N TYR A 4 -13.23 5.69 -15.93
CA TYR A 4 -14.24 4.96 -15.18
C TYR A 4 -13.54 3.92 -14.32
N ALA A 5 -13.85 3.89 -13.03
CA ALA A 5 -13.24 2.94 -12.12
C ALA A 5 -14.27 2.43 -11.10
N ALA A 6 -14.15 1.17 -10.74
CA ALA A 6 -14.87 0.54 -9.65
C ALA A 6 -13.94 -0.39 -8.88
N ALA A 7 -14.17 -0.53 -7.59
CA ALA A 7 -13.39 -1.45 -6.76
C ALA A 7 -14.28 -2.19 -5.77
N LEU A 8 -13.91 -3.45 -5.51
CA LEU A 8 -14.45 -4.28 -4.46
C LEU A 8 -13.33 -4.61 -3.47
N ALA A 9 -13.60 -4.42 -2.19
CA ALA A 9 -12.66 -4.75 -1.14
C ALA A 9 -13.32 -5.63 -0.08
N ARG A 10 -12.56 -6.58 0.48
CA ARG A 10 -13.03 -7.46 1.54
C ARG A 10 -11.93 -7.75 2.55
N SER A 11 -12.27 -7.64 3.83
CA SER A 11 -11.45 -8.12 4.93
C SER A 11 -11.97 -9.46 5.44
N VAL A 12 -11.05 -10.34 5.76
CA VAL A 12 -11.31 -11.64 6.37
C VAL A 12 -10.50 -11.72 7.65
N GLN A 13 -11.15 -12.11 8.76
CA GLN A 13 -10.50 -12.31 10.04
C GLN A 13 -10.92 -13.65 10.61
N TYR A 14 -9.97 -14.51 10.92
CA TYR A 14 -10.21 -15.80 11.54
C TYR A 14 -9.07 -16.16 12.49
N LYS A 15 -9.37 -16.26 13.79
CA LYS A 15 -8.41 -16.66 14.85
C LYS A 15 -6.98 -16.11 14.64
N THR A 16 -6.14 -16.88 13.97
CA THR A 16 -4.72 -16.58 13.73
C THR A 16 -4.44 -15.99 12.35
N TYR A 17 -5.43 -15.92 11.46
CA TYR A 17 -5.31 -15.44 10.09
C TYR A 17 -6.11 -14.17 9.88
N SER A 18 -5.51 -13.19 9.21
CA SER A 18 -6.20 -12.02 8.70
C SER A 18 -5.77 -11.74 7.27
N ALA A 19 -6.72 -11.37 6.43
CA ALA A 19 -6.48 -11.03 5.05
C ALA A 19 -7.31 -9.82 4.63
N TYR A 20 -6.75 -9.03 3.73
CA TYR A 20 -7.44 -7.99 2.99
C TYR A 20 -7.23 -8.24 1.51
N PHE A 21 -8.31 -8.17 0.75
CA PHE A 21 -8.30 -8.32 -0.71
C PHE A 21 -8.95 -7.10 -1.33
N MET A 22 -8.41 -6.63 -2.43
CA MET A 22 -9.03 -5.60 -3.26
C MET A 22 -8.89 -5.97 -4.74
N LEU A 23 -10.01 -5.92 -5.44
CA LEU A 23 -10.10 -6.01 -6.89
C LEU A 23 -10.64 -4.69 -7.40
N GLY A 24 -9.89 -4.03 -8.25
CA GLY A 24 -10.33 -2.85 -8.99
C GLY A 24 -10.39 -3.13 -10.48
N VAL A 25 -11.35 -2.54 -11.15
CA VAL A 25 -11.45 -2.50 -12.61
C VAL A 25 -11.48 -1.06 -13.04
N ARG A 26 -10.91 -0.75 -14.19
CA ARG A 26 -10.88 0.58 -14.77
C ARG A 26 -11.02 0.51 -16.28
N TYR A 27 -11.56 1.58 -16.83
CA TYR A 27 -11.54 1.86 -18.25
C TYR A 27 -11.06 3.27 -18.48
N GLU A 28 -10.07 3.41 -19.32
CA GLU A 28 -9.39 4.67 -19.63
C GLU A 28 -9.61 4.98 -21.12
N ASP A 29 -10.08 6.19 -21.42
CA ASP A 29 -10.22 6.75 -22.79
C ASP A 29 -9.49 8.09 -22.83
N HIS A 30 -8.34 8.11 -23.46
CA HIS A 30 -7.51 9.29 -23.67
C HIS A 30 -7.52 9.68 -25.14
N ARG A 31 -7.90 10.92 -25.40
CA ARG A 31 -7.84 11.52 -26.74
C ARG A 31 -6.90 12.70 -26.69
N VAL A 32 -5.86 12.64 -27.47
CA VAL A 32 -4.87 13.72 -27.62
C VAL A 32 -4.87 14.12 -29.07
N GLN A 33 -5.16 15.41 -29.34
CA GLN A 33 -5.19 15.96 -30.67
C GLN A 33 -4.05 16.96 -30.81
N ASP A 34 -3.23 16.79 -31.83
CA ASP A 34 -2.29 17.78 -32.34
C ASP A 34 -2.73 18.22 -33.74
N VAL A 35 -2.10 19.25 -34.29
CA VAL A 35 -2.48 19.91 -35.57
C VAL A 35 -2.66 18.91 -36.72
N ALA A 36 -1.93 17.81 -36.73
CA ALA A 36 -1.93 16.83 -37.81
C ALA A 36 -2.40 15.42 -37.39
N ASN A 37 -2.49 15.11 -36.10
CA ASN A 37 -2.74 13.75 -35.63
C ASN A 37 -3.72 13.70 -34.45
N LEU A 38 -4.64 12.76 -34.52
CA LEU A 38 -5.51 12.36 -33.39
C LEU A 38 -5.01 11.00 -32.85
N LEU A 39 -4.55 10.98 -31.61
CA LEU A 39 -4.26 9.72 -30.90
C LEU A 39 -5.42 9.38 -29.98
N GLU A 40 -6.01 8.23 -30.17
CA GLU A 40 -7.01 7.67 -29.27
C GLU A 40 -6.45 6.42 -28.58
N ASN A 41 -6.22 6.52 -27.30
CA ASN A 41 -5.80 5.40 -26.47
C ASN A 41 -6.93 4.98 -25.54
N ARG A 42 -7.41 3.75 -25.70
CA ARG A 42 -8.49 3.18 -24.88
C ARG A 42 -8.05 1.88 -24.30
N LYS A 43 -8.25 1.70 -23.01
CA LYS A 43 -7.88 0.44 -22.35
C LYS A 43 -8.75 0.14 -21.14
N ALA A 44 -9.23 -1.09 -21.10
CA ALA A 44 -9.74 -1.69 -19.87
C ALA A 44 -8.59 -2.34 -19.10
N GLY A 45 -8.62 -2.23 -17.80
CA GLY A 45 -7.61 -2.78 -16.95
C GLY A 45 -8.17 -3.22 -15.60
N TYR A 46 -7.34 -3.92 -14.83
CA TYR A 46 -7.67 -4.36 -13.49
C TYR A 46 -6.48 -4.20 -12.55
N TYR A 47 -6.80 -4.15 -11.28
CA TYR A 47 -5.87 -4.02 -10.18
C TYR A 47 -6.22 -5.04 -9.12
N LEU A 48 -5.24 -5.81 -8.70
CA LEU A 48 -5.35 -6.80 -7.63
C LEU A 48 -4.40 -6.40 -6.51
N TYR A 49 -4.89 -6.41 -5.29
CA TYR A 49 -4.09 -6.19 -4.10
C TYR A 49 -4.51 -7.17 -3.01
N THR A 50 -3.54 -7.71 -2.29
CA THR A 50 -3.80 -8.49 -1.09
C THR A 50 -2.77 -8.20 -0.02
N ASN A 51 -3.24 -8.18 1.22
CA ASN A 51 -2.40 -8.15 2.42
C ASN A 51 -2.86 -9.30 3.33
N GLN A 52 -1.96 -10.20 3.64
CA GLN A 52 -2.24 -11.39 4.44
C GLN A 52 -1.32 -11.45 5.65
N SER A 53 -1.83 -11.96 6.75
CA SER A 53 -1.09 -12.10 7.99
C SER A 53 -1.54 -13.37 8.72
N VAL A 54 -0.56 -14.16 9.14
CA VAL A 54 -0.77 -15.39 9.90
C VAL A 54 0.05 -15.33 11.18
N ARG A 55 -0.62 -15.54 12.32
CA ARG A 55 0.07 -15.76 13.60
C ARG A 55 0.42 -17.23 13.72
N LEU A 56 1.69 -17.50 13.94
CA LEU A 56 2.26 -18.82 14.10
C LEU A 56 2.59 -19.08 15.57
N PRO A 57 2.82 -20.35 15.97
CA PRO A 57 3.30 -20.67 17.32
C PRO A 57 4.59 -19.91 17.67
N ALA A 58 4.91 -19.84 18.97
CA ALA A 58 6.11 -19.19 19.52
C ALA A 58 6.22 -17.71 19.16
N ASP A 59 5.08 -16.99 19.11
CA ASP A 59 4.97 -15.54 18.84
C ASP A 59 5.53 -15.08 17.50
N PHE A 60 5.59 -15.99 16.53
CA PHE A 60 5.90 -15.62 15.14
C PHE A 60 4.66 -15.07 14.44
N LYS A 61 4.91 -14.13 13.51
CA LYS A 61 3.91 -13.59 12.61
C LYS A 61 4.50 -13.55 11.19
N LEU A 62 3.83 -14.18 10.25
CA LEU A 62 4.13 -14.12 8.82
C LEU A 62 3.19 -13.10 8.16
N GLU A 63 3.73 -12.25 7.31
CA GLU A 63 2.98 -11.26 6.54
C GLU A 63 3.36 -11.36 5.06
N ALA A 64 2.37 -11.24 4.18
CA ALA A 64 2.58 -11.19 2.74
C ALA A 64 1.72 -10.08 2.13
N ILE A 65 2.33 -9.25 1.30
CA ILE A 65 1.63 -8.23 0.52
C ILE A 65 1.93 -8.51 -0.94
N ALA A 66 0.90 -8.57 -1.78
CA ALA A 66 1.07 -8.70 -3.21
C ALA A 66 0.17 -7.72 -3.94
N GLN A 67 0.69 -7.20 -5.05
CA GLN A 67 -0.03 -6.32 -5.95
C GLN A 67 0.24 -6.72 -7.40
N TYR A 68 -0.78 -6.59 -8.22
CA TYR A 68 -0.69 -6.62 -9.66
C TYR A 68 -1.56 -5.52 -10.26
N THR A 69 -0.99 -4.76 -11.18
CA THR A 69 -1.69 -3.76 -11.98
C THR A 69 -1.52 -4.15 -13.44
N SER A 70 -2.64 -4.37 -14.14
CA SER A 70 -2.63 -4.67 -15.57
C SER A 70 -2.07 -3.49 -16.38
N PRO A 71 -1.68 -3.67 -17.64
CA PRO A 71 -1.31 -2.55 -18.49
C PRO A 71 -2.36 -1.46 -18.49
N ARG A 72 -1.94 -0.21 -18.54
CA ARG A 72 -2.82 0.98 -18.54
C ARG A 72 -2.40 1.95 -19.63
N VAL A 73 -3.30 2.87 -19.92
CA VAL A 73 -3.02 4.04 -20.76
C VAL A 73 -2.96 5.28 -19.87
N ASP A 74 -1.97 6.11 -20.06
CA ASP A 74 -1.84 7.39 -19.40
C ASP A 74 -1.49 8.47 -20.44
N GLY A 75 -2.51 9.14 -20.96
CA GLY A 75 -2.35 10.10 -22.06
C GLY A 75 -1.81 9.43 -23.32
N ILE A 76 -0.60 9.78 -23.70
CA ILE A 76 0.10 9.22 -24.87
C ILE A 76 0.91 7.96 -24.55
N TYR A 77 0.95 7.54 -23.27
CA TYR A 77 1.76 6.41 -22.82
C TYR A 77 0.93 5.14 -22.69
N LEU A 78 1.53 4.03 -23.08
CA LEU A 78 1.03 2.68 -22.80
C LEU A 78 1.97 2.04 -21.79
N ASP A 79 1.52 1.97 -20.55
CA ASP A 79 2.28 1.39 -19.45
C ASP A 79 2.18 -0.13 -19.44
N ASN A 80 3.29 -0.78 -19.21
CA ASN A 80 3.36 -2.22 -18.99
C ASN A 80 2.77 -2.60 -17.61
N PRO A 81 2.43 -3.88 -17.41
CA PRO A 81 1.94 -4.32 -16.10
C PRO A 81 3.02 -4.16 -15.03
N VAL A 82 2.57 -3.80 -13.83
CA VAL A 82 3.45 -3.66 -12.66
C VAL A 82 2.97 -4.62 -11.58
N SER A 83 3.91 -5.31 -10.94
CA SER A 83 3.60 -6.20 -9.82
C SER A 83 4.71 -6.18 -8.78
N PHE A 84 4.36 -6.52 -7.54
CA PHE A 84 5.34 -6.83 -6.50
C PHE A 84 4.79 -7.85 -5.50
N VAL A 85 5.70 -8.50 -4.80
CA VAL A 85 5.40 -9.35 -3.64
C VAL A 85 6.40 -9.01 -2.54
N ASN A 86 5.88 -8.68 -1.37
CA ASN A 86 6.63 -8.43 -0.16
C ASN A 86 6.35 -9.50 0.87
N LEU A 87 7.36 -9.94 1.59
CA LEU A 87 7.23 -10.91 2.67
C LEU A 87 7.83 -10.35 3.96
N GLY A 88 7.17 -10.62 5.06
CA GLY A 88 7.61 -10.24 6.40
C GLY A 88 7.52 -11.40 7.37
N LEU A 89 8.56 -11.59 8.16
CA LEU A 89 8.56 -12.50 9.31
C LEU A 89 8.92 -11.70 10.54
N SER A 90 8.10 -11.77 11.56
CA SER A 90 8.38 -11.10 12.83
C SER A 90 8.19 -12.05 14.00
N ARG A 91 8.89 -11.76 15.10
CA ARG A 91 8.74 -12.47 16.36
C ARG A 91 8.82 -11.49 17.52
N SER A 92 7.89 -11.65 18.48
CA SER A 92 7.92 -10.94 19.73
C SER A 92 8.62 -11.78 20.82
N PHE A 93 9.36 -11.11 21.69
CA PHE A 93 10.09 -11.69 22.79
C PHE A 93 9.76 -10.93 24.07
N TRP A 94 9.89 -11.62 25.23
CA TRP A 94 9.76 -11.03 26.58
C TRP A 94 8.46 -10.24 26.77
N ASP A 95 7.32 -10.89 26.60
CA ASP A 95 6.00 -10.27 26.73
C ASP A 95 5.84 -9.00 25.87
N ASN A 96 6.23 -9.07 24.59
CA ASN A 96 6.20 -7.97 23.63
C ASN A 96 7.12 -6.78 23.96
N LYS A 97 8.13 -6.95 24.80
CA LYS A 97 9.12 -5.90 25.05
C LYS A 97 10.08 -5.72 23.88
N LEU A 98 10.37 -6.80 23.15
CA LEU A 98 11.21 -6.77 21.96
C LEU A 98 10.45 -7.35 20.77
N LEU A 99 10.39 -6.63 19.67
CA LEU A 99 9.94 -7.10 18.37
C LEU A 99 11.13 -7.11 17.40
N LEU A 100 11.44 -8.28 16.88
CA LEU A 100 12.35 -8.44 15.75
C LEU A 100 11.53 -8.70 14.49
N ARG A 101 11.78 -7.95 13.42
CA ARG A 101 11.10 -8.12 12.14
C ARG A 101 12.11 -8.15 11.01
N PHE A 102 12.02 -9.17 10.17
CA PHE A 102 12.66 -9.26 8.86
C PHE A 102 11.62 -8.95 7.80
N TRP A 103 11.99 -8.14 6.81
CA TRP A 103 11.13 -7.76 5.70
C TRP A 103 11.91 -7.86 4.40
N ALA A 104 11.34 -8.56 3.42
CA ALA A 104 11.84 -8.64 2.04
C ALA A 104 10.83 -7.91 1.14
N ASN A 105 11.28 -6.87 0.49
CA ASN A 105 10.47 -6.06 -0.41
C ASN A 105 10.73 -6.45 -1.86
N ASP A 106 9.67 -6.54 -2.65
CA ASP A 106 9.69 -6.91 -4.08
C ASP A 106 10.60 -8.12 -4.39
N ILE A 107 10.31 -9.26 -3.74
CA ILE A 107 11.17 -10.46 -3.76
C ILE A 107 11.49 -10.98 -5.17
N PHE A 108 10.70 -10.62 -6.18
CA PHE A 108 10.89 -11.01 -7.57
C PHE A 108 11.50 -9.91 -8.44
N ASP A 109 11.83 -8.73 -7.88
CA ASP A 109 12.37 -7.57 -8.60
C ASP A 109 11.52 -7.16 -9.81
N ARG A 110 10.19 -7.07 -9.62
CA ARG A 110 9.22 -6.77 -10.68
C ARG A 110 8.55 -5.41 -10.58
N TYR A 111 8.82 -4.65 -9.53
CA TYR A 111 8.25 -3.32 -9.36
C TYR A 111 9.00 -2.28 -10.20
N LYS A 112 8.83 -2.38 -11.53
CA LYS A 112 9.49 -1.54 -12.53
C LYS A 112 8.44 -0.91 -13.42
N PHE A 113 8.54 0.39 -13.63
CA PHE A 113 7.63 1.12 -14.49
C PHE A 113 8.25 1.22 -15.89
N ARG A 114 7.56 0.62 -16.86
CA ARG A 114 7.97 0.60 -18.25
C ARG A 114 6.78 0.96 -19.11
N GLY A 115 7.03 1.68 -20.19
CA GLY A 115 5.98 1.99 -21.13
C GLY A 115 6.54 2.43 -22.47
N THR A 116 5.62 2.59 -23.40
CA THR A 116 5.89 3.05 -24.75
C THR A 116 4.97 4.21 -25.08
N SER A 117 5.42 5.09 -25.94
CA SER A 117 4.59 6.12 -26.55
C SER A 117 4.89 6.17 -28.04
N GLN A 118 3.81 6.21 -28.85
CA GLN A 118 3.88 6.39 -30.30
C GLN A 118 2.99 7.56 -30.65
N PHE A 119 3.56 8.74 -30.69
CA PHE A 119 2.81 9.95 -30.97
C PHE A 119 3.62 10.90 -31.84
N ASN A 120 2.95 11.49 -32.84
CA ASN A 120 3.50 12.51 -33.72
C ASN A 120 4.82 12.10 -34.44
N GLY A 121 4.89 10.83 -34.92
CA GLY A 121 6.07 10.30 -35.60
C GLY A 121 7.24 9.95 -34.69
N SER A 122 7.07 10.11 -33.38
CA SER A 122 8.03 9.68 -32.34
C SER A 122 7.62 8.38 -31.72
N ASP A 123 8.52 7.39 -31.72
CA ASP A 123 8.40 6.14 -30.96
C ASP A 123 9.45 6.20 -29.86
N PHE A 124 8.98 6.21 -28.62
CA PHE A 124 9.90 6.22 -27.49
C PHE A 124 9.48 5.24 -26.40
N ARG A 125 10.47 4.67 -25.73
CA ARG A 125 10.31 3.76 -24.60
C ARG A 125 10.90 4.38 -23.37
N TYR A 126 10.21 4.22 -22.23
CA TYR A 126 10.76 4.63 -20.97
C TYR A 126 10.85 3.47 -19.99
N LEU A 127 11.81 3.58 -19.12
CA LEU A 127 12.04 2.68 -18.00
C LEU A 127 12.33 3.54 -16.78
N SER A 128 11.53 3.39 -15.74
CA SER A 128 11.79 3.98 -14.43
C SER A 128 11.99 2.85 -13.43
N GLU A 129 13.20 2.71 -12.95
CA GLU A 129 13.61 1.73 -11.95
C GLU A 129 13.98 2.47 -10.66
N GLY A 130 13.56 1.92 -9.53
CA GLY A 130 13.98 2.34 -8.22
C GLY A 130 14.51 1.15 -7.44
N ASP A 131 15.26 1.38 -6.37
CA ASP A 131 15.77 0.33 -5.49
C ASP A 131 14.65 -0.22 -4.58
N TRP A 132 13.65 -0.87 -5.21
CA TRP A 132 12.51 -1.45 -4.51
C TRP A 132 12.78 -2.86 -4.00
N HIS A 133 13.74 -3.57 -4.59
CA HIS A 133 14.19 -4.89 -4.16
C HIS A 133 15.19 -4.74 -3.03
N PHE A 134 14.74 -4.83 -1.78
CA PHE A 134 15.60 -4.69 -0.61
C PHE A 134 15.13 -5.57 0.56
N TYR A 135 16.06 -5.79 1.46
CA TYR A 135 15.81 -6.48 2.73
C TYR A 135 15.97 -5.51 3.88
N LYS A 136 15.09 -5.61 4.88
CA LYS A 136 15.10 -4.75 6.06
C LYS A 136 14.99 -5.58 7.32
N VAL A 137 15.85 -5.33 8.28
CA VAL A 137 15.73 -5.82 9.65
C VAL A 137 15.30 -4.66 10.54
N THR A 138 14.26 -4.87 11.33
CA THR A 138 13.75 -3.88 12.28
C THR A 138 13.81 -4.47 13.67
N PHE A 139 14.33 -3.68 14.59
CA PHE A 139 14.48 -4.00 15.99
C PHE A 139 13.73 -2.95 16.82
N ASN A 140 12.63 -3.33 17.45
CA ASN A 140 11.85 -2.43 18.30
C ASN A 140 11.94 -2.89 19.75
N TRP A 141 12.43 -2.03 20.60
CA TRP A 141 12.52 -2.28 22.04
C TRP A 141 11.63 -1.29 22.79
N ASN A 142 10.68 -1.82 23.54
CA ASN A 142 9.77 -1.02 24.37
C ASN A 142 10.37 -0.88 25.78
N PHE A 143 10.86 0.31 26.12
CA PHE A 143 11.35 0.65 27.44
C PHE A 143 10.19 1.21 28.28
N GLY A 144 9.96 0.61 29.45
CA GLY A 144 9.04 1.11 30.46
C GLY A 144 7.62 0.54 30.38
N ARG A 145 6.92 0.60 31.50
CA ARG A 145 5.49 0.33 31.62
C ARG A 145 4.73 1.64 31.40
N LEU A 146 4.10 1.82 30.27
CA LEU A 146 3.06 2.83 30.14
C LEU A 146 1.85 2.38 30.98
N ASN A 147 1.79 2.83 32.22
CA ASN A 147 0.56 2.72 33.00
C ASN A 147 -0.46 3.72 32.44
N ALA A 148 -1.21 3.31 31.42
CA ALA A 148 -2.31 4.10 30.85
C ALA A 148 -3.34 4.54 31.89
N SER A 149 -3.42 3.87 33.05
CA SER A 149 -4.30 4.23 34.16
C SER A 149 -3.95 5.54 34.87
N LYS A 150 -2.73 6.07 34.72
CA LYS A 150 -2.34 7.37 35.30
C LYS A 150 -2.69 8.57 34.44
N LEU A 151 -3.02 8.39 33.18
CA LEU A 151 -3.41 9.48 32.27
C LEU A 151 -4.89 9.83 32.33
N GLN A 152 -5.75 8.97 32.87
CA GLN A 152 -7.20 9.21 32.94
C GLN A 152 -7.68 9.96 34.19
N ASN A 153 -6.81 10.27 35.14
CA ASN A 153 -7.18 10.96 36.38
C ASN A 153 -6.60 12.37 36.55
N LYS A 154 -6.42 13.13 35.45
CA LYS A 154 -6.45 14.59 35.61
C LYS A 154 -7.92 15.00 35.77
N LYS A 155 -8.45 14.91 36.98
CA LYS A 155 -9.66 15.64 37.36
C LYS A 155 -9.39 17.11 37.01
N VAL A 156 -10.08 17.60 35.98
CA VAL A 156 -10.24 19.06 35.79
C VAL A 156 -10.76 19.54 37.12
N SER A 157 -9.99 20.37 37.83
CA SER A 157 -10.35 20.84 39.14
C SER A 157 -11.66 21.64 38.98
N ASN A 158 -12.68 21.32 39.75
CA ASN A 158 -13.97 22.02 39.74
C ASN A 158 -13.84 23.52 39.97
N THR A 159 -12.66 24.00 40.32
CA THR A 159 -12.32 25.41 40.54
C THR A 159 -12.28 26.19 39.23
N GLU A 160 -11.91 25.58 38.10
CA GLU A 160 -11.93 26.29 36.80
C GLU A 160 -13.34 26.36 36.19
N LEU A 161 -14.15 25.33 36.37
CA LEU A 161 -15.56 25.36 35.95
C LEU A 161 -16.39 26.41 36.70
N ASN A 162 -16.09 26.67 37.98
CA ASN A 162 -16.76 27.69 38.76
C ASN A 162 -16.35 29.12 38.42
N ARG A 163 -15.24 29.34 37.71
CA ARG A 163 -14.85 30.68 37.22
C ARG A 163 -15.60 31.08 35.94
N ILE A 164 -16.00 30.08 35.11
CA ILE A 164 -16.71 30.34 33.84
C ILE A 164 -18.19 30.66 34.08
N ASN A 165 -18.78 30.17 35.17
CA ASN A 165 -20.21 30.38 35.50
C ASN A 165 -20.47 31.65 36.31
N ARG A 166 -19.52 32.60 36.47
CA ARG A 166 -19.65 33.85 37.17
C ARG A 166 -19.44 35.10 36.30
N GLN A 167 -19.68 34.98 35.00
CA GLN A 167 -19.81 36.14 34.11
C GLN A 167 -21.22 36.24 33.56
#